data_c3863f84dc04dfce22e635bb3cb5da4b
#
_entry.id   c3863f84dc04dfce22e635bb3cb5da4b
#
_cell.length_a   1.000
_cell.length_b   1.000
_cell.length_c   1.000
_cell.angle_alpha   90.00
_cell.angle_beta   90.00
_cell.angle_gamma   90.00
#
_symmetry.space_group_name_H-M   'P 1'
#
loop_
_entity.id
_entity.type
_entity.pdbx_description
1 polymer ?
#
loop_
_entity_poly.entity_id
_entity_poly.type
_entity_poly.pdbx_seq_one_letter_code
_entity_poly.pdbx_strand_id
1 'polypeptide(L)'
;MSNIQNWDLIQSNKNTGTQKLKCPACTDTRKNKQDRSLYVNFNSGVAKCFNTGCDALFFRESVQKSIVQNNYTLPEQTWQNYTTLSDAMVKYCEGRKINQYTLKHFNVTEEKQYQPQLQKEVNNIVFNFFESDTVVNKKYRSGCKKFTQSKNGKPILYNINAIIGEDEAYIVEGEFDVLALYEIGIKNVVSLPSGANDNDNYWINSEKYLTDIKKFYIATDNDSSGEAVAEKIAQRLGRYRCERILFEGKDANQDLIDGVLEKSINNKKKYPVSGTFSTTDLIDKMIELHNNGLPSCITVKNTSFGNFNDVFKLMYGHLCIGTGIPSHGKSNFTEWLVLNYLLENDVKASFFSPEHQPMELHMSTFVQKAIGKNYFFDIDGTPRCTKLEVMQFHEWANQKLYLTSPENGEFATWDWIFDKFREQIYSFGINIFVVDAWNKVEFTGNRTERENITKVLSRLTQFAQQNNVLIIVIAHPTKMKKESGVYEKPTLYDVSGSADFRNQTHDGFCIYRNFGEDSFTTFTNLKTKYSFQGTIGEIVEFDYHKPSGRYYPRGGKAQDQNLLEPKKEPIEVETAPFPMIALEDVKTVFDNDLPWSNDKDSDVPF
;
A
#
# COMPACT_ATOMS: atom_id res chain seq x y z
N MET A 1 -5.28 12.21 -24.85
CA MET A 1 -4.43 13.43 -24.78
C MET A 1 -5.02 14.35 -23.73
N SER A 2 -4.25 14.74 -22.72
CA SER A 2 -4.70 15.74 -21.75
C SER A 2 -4.93 17.06 -22.50
N ASN A 3 -6.13 17.63 -22.36
CA ASN A 3 -6.51 18.89 -23.00
C ASN A 3 -5.90 20.05 -22.19
N ILE A 4 -4.65 20.41 -22.50
CA ILE A 4 -3.92 21.51 -21.83
C ILE A 4 -4.51 22.83 -22.31
N GLN A 5 -4.95 23.66 -21.37
CA GLN A 5 -5.60 24.92 -21.58
C GLN A 5 -4.78 26.10 -21.00
N ASN A 6 -4.99 27.30 -21.53
CA ASN A 6 -4.34 28.49 -21.01
C ASN A 6 -4.88 28.85 -19.62
N TRP A 7 -3.97 29.07 -18.66
CA TRP A 7 -4.29 29.49 -17.29
C TRP A 7 -5.10 30.79 -17.21
N ASP A 8 -4.87 31.73 -18.14
CA ASP A 8 -5.53 33.05 -18.15
C ASP A 8 -7.05 32.97 -18.38
N LEU A 9 -7.56 31.82 -18.80
CA LEU A 9 -8.99 31.56 -18.91
C LEU A 9 -9.67 31.36 -17.54
N ILE A 10 -8.91 31.17 -16.46
CA ILE A 10 -9.46 30.94 -15.13
C ILE A 10 -9.82 32.28 -14.48
N GLN A 11 -11.11 32.56 -14.32
CA GLN A 11 -11.60 33.76 -13.65
C GLN A 11 -11.71 33.51 -12.14
N SER A 12 -10.92 34.22 -11.33
CA SER A 12 -10.95 34.17 -9.88
C SER A 12 -10.51 35.50 -9.26
N ASN A 13 -11.15 35.82 -8.13
CA ASN A 13 -10.75 36.98 -7.29
C ASN A 13 -9.65 36.58 -6.28
N LYS A 14 -9.23 35.34 -6.24
CA LYS A 14 -8.14 34.82 -5.39
C LYS A 14 -6.96 34.41 -6.27
N ASN A 15 -5.75 34.69 -5.79
CA ASN A 15 -4.49 34.33 -6.45
C ASN A 15 -3.56 33.49 -5.58
N THR A 16 -4.04 33.04 -4.41
CA THR A 16 -3.33 32.12 -3.49
C THR A 16 -4.28 31.05 -2.94
N GLY A 17 -3.71 29.91 -2.50
CA GLY A 17 -4.45 28.78 -1.94
C GLY A 17 -5.15 27.93 -2.99
N THR A 18 -6.20 27.21 -2.58
CA THR A 18 -7.00 26.34 -3.46
C THR A 18 -8.44 26.81 -3.57
N GLN A 19 -9.04 26.63 -4.74
CA GLN A 19 -10.43 27.00 -4.99
C GLN A 19 -11.10 26.09 -6.02
N LYS A 20 -12.41 25.83 -5.83
CA LYS A 20 -13.25 25.19 -6.86
C LYS A 20 -13.96 26.24 -7.68
N LEU A 21 -13.75 26.21 -8.99
CA LEU A 21 -14.28 27.17 -9.96
C LEU A 21 -15.06 26.47 -11.08
N LYS A 22 -15.77 27.25 -11.87
CA LYS A 22 -16.34 26.78 -13.15
C LYS A 22 -15.20 26.51 -14.13
N CYS A 23 -15.29 25.42 -14.87
CA CYS A 23 -14.26 25.10 -15.85
C CYS A 23 -14.47 25.89 -17.15
N PRO A 24 -13.54 26.75 -17.60
CA PRO A 24 -13.68 27.49 -18.85
C PRO A 24 -13.82 26.59 -20.07
N ALA A 25 -13.22 25.39 -20.04
CA ALA A 25 -13.22 24.48 -21.18
C ALA A 25 -14.54 23.74 -21.39
N CYS A 26 -15.39 23.58 -20.36
CA CYS A 26 -16.58 22.76 -20.51
C CYS A 26 -17.85 23.31 -19.84
N THR A 27 -17.83 24.44 -19.18
CA THR A 27 -19.01 25.02 -18.51
C THR A 27 -20.14 25.32 -19.47
N ASP A 28 -19.84 25.81 -20.65
CA ASP A 28 -20.85 26.23 -21.64
C ASP A 28 -21.56 25.04 -22.32
N THR A 29 -20.92 23.88 -22.37
CA THR A 29 -21.43 22.66 -23.00
C THR A 29 -22.22 21.77 -22.03
N ARG A 30 -22.29 22.13 -20.74
CA ARG A 30 -22.93 21.33 -19.66
C ARG A 30 -24.41 21.63 -19.49
N LYS A 31 -25.13 20.60 -19.01
CA LYS A 31 -26.52 20.77 -18.55
C LYS A 31 -26.62 21.68 -17.32
N ASN A 32 -25.67 21.57 -16.37
CA ASN A 32 -25.60 22.44 -15.20
C ASN A 32 -24.41 23.42 -15.31
N LYS A 33 -24.69 24.62 -15.77
CA LYS A 33 -23.71 25.71 -15.94
C LYS A 33 -23.22 26.35 -14.62
N GLN A 34 -23.80 25.97 -13.47
CA GLN A 34 -23.41 26.49 -12.15
C GLN A 34 -22.39 25.57 -11.44
N ASP A 35 -22.14 24.39 -11.97
CA ASP A 35 -21.25 23.41 -11.36
C ASP A 35 -19.79 23.88 -11.37
N ARG A 36 -19.15 23.76 -10.20
CA ARG A 36 -17.75 24.16 -9.95
C ARG A 36 -16.86 22.91 -9.90
N SER A 37 -16.53 22.39 -11.05
CA SER A 37 -15.75 21.15 -11.19
C SER A 37 -14.27 21.37 -11.48
N LEU A 38 -13.82 22.62 -11.67
CA LEU A 38 -12.41 22.95 -11.83
C LEU A 38 -11.78 23.18 -10.45
N TYR A 39 -10.86 22.31 -10.07
CA TYR A 39 -10.03 22.49 -8.87
C TYR A 39 -8.77 23.27 -9.24
N VAL A 40 -8.59 24.44 -8.64
CA VAL A 40 -7.47 25.35 -8.93
C VAL A 40 -6.60 25.47 -7.69
N ASN A 41 -5.33 25.18 -7.82
CA ASN A 41 -4.32 25.48 -6.80
C ASN A 41 -3.46 26.66 -7.28
N PHE A 42 -3.72 27.83 -6.73
CA PHE A 42 -3.02 29.07 -7.11
C PHE A 42 -1.57 29.09 -6.65
N ASN A 43 -1.22 28.35 -5.59
CA ASN A 43 0.16 28.30 -5.09
C ASN A 43 1.04 27.46 -6.00
N SER A 44 0.54 26.32 -6.46
CA SER A 44 1.26 25.45 -7.41
C SER A 44 1.10 25.87 -8.86
N GLY A 45 0.15 26.75 -9.19
CA GLY A 45 -0.13 27.18 -10.55
C GLY A 45 -0.70 26.05 -11.44
N VAL A 46 -1.40 25.08 -10.84
CA VAL A 46 -2.01 23.95 -11.56
C VAL A 46 -3.50 23.92 -11.29
N ALA A 47 -4.31 23.66 -12.33
CA ALA A 47 -5.73 23.40 -12.16
C ALA A 47 -6.19 22.22 -13.02
N LYS A 48 -7.12 21.41 -12.49
CA LYS A 48 -7.68 20.24 -13.17
C LYS A 48 -9.20 20.24 -13.07
N CYS A 49 -9.85 19.95 -14.19
CA CYS A 49 -11.28 19.71 -14.23
C CYS A 49 -11.60 18.26 -13.89
N PHE A 50 -12.53 18.05 -12.93
CA PHE A 50 -12.99 16.72 -12.52
C PHE A 50 -14.37 16.36 -13.08
N ASN A 51 -14.82 17.06 -14.12
CA ASN A 51 -16.05 16.70 -14.81
C ASN A 51 -15.79 15.57 -15.79
N THR A 52 -16.57 14.50 -15.71
CA THR A 52 -16.48 13.35 -16.62
C THR A 52 -16.50 13.78 -18.08
N GLY A 53 -15.46 13.44 -18.83
CA GLY A 53 -15.33 13.76 -20.27
C GLY A 53 -14.70 15.13 -20.60
N CYS A 54 -14.25 15.90 -19.59
CA CYS A 54 -13.57 17.18 -19.85
C CYS A 54 -12.04 17.10 -19.85
N ASP A 55 -11.45 16.45 -18.88
CA ASP A 55 -10.00 16.23 -18.68
C ASP A 55 -9.09 17.46 -18.89
N ALA A 56 -9.66 18.69 -18.79
CA ALA A 56 -8.91 19.92 -19.00
C ALA A 56 -7.93 20.17 -17.85
N LEU A 57 -6.68 20.44 -18.21
CA LEU A 57 -5.59 20.84 -17.32
C LEU A 57 -5.13 22.25 -17.67
N PHE A 58 -4.92 23.06 -16.64
CA PHE A 58 -4.44 24.44 -16.78
C PHE A 58 -3.16 24.60 -16.00
N PHE A 59 -2.18 25.27 -16.59
CA PHE A 59 -0.91 25.56 -15.96
C PHE A 59 -0.60 27.04 -16.09
N ARG A 60 -0.15 27.68 -15.00
CA ARG A 60 0.39 29.04 -15.06
C ARG A 60 1.69 29.03 -15.87
N GLU A 61 1.96 30.05 -16.68
CA GLU A 61 3.09 30.06 -17.60
C GLU A 61 4.45 29.75 -16.93
N SER A 62 4.66 30.21 -15.71
CA SER A 62 5.86 29.90 -14.90
C SER A 62 5.95 28.41 -14.54
N VAL A 63 4.81 27.74 -14.32
CA VAL A 63 4.72 26.32 -13.98
C VAL A 63 4.78 25.47 -15.25
N GLN A 64 4.18 25.96 -16.34
CA GLN A 64 4.27 25.29 -17.64
C GLN A 64 5.73 25.24 -18.12
N LYS A 65 6.50 26.31 -17.92
CA LYS A 65 7.95 26.30 -18.17
C LYS A 65 8.70 25.37 -17.22
N SER A 66 8.28 25.23 -15.97
CA SER A 66 8.91 24.30 -15.00
C SER A 66 8.47 22.83 -15.20
N ILE A 67 7.28 22.58 -15.74
CA ILE A 67 6.78 21.23 -16.06
C ILE A 67 7.31 20.75 -17.41
N VAL A 68 7.46 21.65 -18.39
CA VAL A 68 8.10 21.38 -19.69
C VAL A 68 9.63 21.36 -19.52
N GLN A 69 10.16 22.11 -18.59
CA GLN A 69 11.50 21.96 -18.02
C GLN A 69 11.43 21.09 -16.77
N ASN A 70 10.83 19.89 -16.83
CA ASN A 70 11.28 18.85 -15.92
C ASN A 70 12.81 18.92 -16.02
N ASN A 71 13.48 19.22 -14.92
CA ASN A 71 14.93 19.31 -14.85
C ASN A 71 15.60 17.95 -15.08
N TYR A 72 15.25 17.29 -16.18
CA TYR A 72 15.96 16.12 -16.68
C TYR A 72 17.27 16.65 -17.25
N THR A 73 18.34 16.30 -16.62
CA THR A 73 19.65 16.48 -17.20
C THR A 73 19.79 15.43 -18.28
N LEU A 74 19.77 15.87 -19.54
CA LEU A 74 20.08 14.95 -20.63
C LEU A 74 21.49 14.41 -20.40
N PRO A 75 21.68 13.10 -20.54
CA PRO A 75 23.01 12.53 -20.50
C PRO A 75 23.89 13.22 -21.53
N GLU A 76 25.15 13.49 -21.19
CA GLU A 76 26.10 14.03 -22.14
C GLU A 76 26.10 13.16 -23.40
N GLN A 77 25.88 13.78 -24.56
CA GLN A 77 25.86 13.06 -25.83
C GLN A 77 27.29 12.69 -26.22
N THR A 78 27.72 11.52 -25.81
CA THR A 78 28.96 10.92 -26.29
C THR A 78 28.73 10.10 -27.57
N TRP A 79 27.76 10.55 -28.42
CA TRP A 79 27.27 9.87 -29.63
C TRP A 79 28.35 9.49 -30.63
N GLN A 80 29.55 10.07 -30.57
CA GLN A 80 30.58 9.88 -31.59
C GLN A 80 31.30 8.53 -31.54
N ASN A 81 31.09 7.71 -30.51
CA ASN A 81 31.84 6.46 -30.31
C ASN A 81 30.99 5.20 -30.12
N TYR A 82 29.69 5.24 -30.44
CA TYR A 82 28.78 4.12 -30.21
C TYR A 82 29.02 2.90 -31.11
N THR A 83 29.94 2.93 -32.02
CA THR A 83 30.19 1.82 -32.95
C THR A 83 31.27 0.84 -32.50
N THR A 84 31.95 1.11 -31.39
CA THR A 84 33.07 0.28 -30.94
C THR A 84 32.95 -0.04 -29.44
N LEU A 85 32.10 -1.02 -29.11
CA LEU A 85 32.20 -1.71 -27.84
C LEU A 85 33.53 -2.43 -27.75
N SER A 86 34.08 -2.51 -26.56
CA SER A 86 35.31 -3.33 -26.33
C SER A 86 35.03 -4.79 -26.68
N ASP A 87 36.07 -5.50 -27.10
CA ASP A 87 36.00 -6.94 -27.40
C ASP A 87 35.47 -7.74 -26.19
N ALA A 88 35.81 -7.33 -24.99
CA ALA A 88 35.34 -7.96 -23.77
C ALA A 88 33.82 -7.81 -23.61
N MET A 89 33.25 -6.62 -23.93
CA MET A 89 31.84 -6.35 -23.87
C MET A 89 31.09 -7.14 -24.93
N VAL A 90 31.56 -7.16 -26.15
CA VAL A 90 30.96 -7.95 -27.24
C VAL A 90 30.93 -9.43 -26.87
N LYS A 91 32.05 -10.01 -26.41
CA LYS A 91 32.10 -11.40 -25.96
C LYS A 91 31.13 -11.70 -24.82
N TYR A 92 30.99 -10.78 -23.88
CA TYR A 92 30.01 -10.91 -22.79
C TYR A 92 28.57 -10.98 -23.33
N CYS A 93 28.22 -10.11 -24.29
CA CYS A 93 26.87 -10.10 -24.88
C CYS A 93 26.63 -11.33 -25.78
N GLU A 94 27.65 -11.75 -26.56
CA GLU A 94 27.59 -12.98 -27.36
C GLU A 94 27.42 -14.23 -26.48
N GLY A 95 28.06 -14.27 -25.29
CA GLY A 95 27.82 -15.31 -24.30
C GLY A 95 26.40 -15.35 -23.75
N ARG A 96 25.67 -14.25 -23.90
CA ARG A 96 24.23 -14.14 -23.61
C ARG A 96 23.35 -14.32 -24.84
N LYS A 97 23.93 -14.76 -25.95
CA LYS A 97 23.28 -14.90 -27.28
C LYS A 97 22.68 -13.60 -27.85
N ILE A 98 23.23 -12.46 -27.45
CA ILE A 98 22.88 -11.16 -28.03
C ILE A 98 23.94 -10.81 -29.06
N ASN A 99 23.52 -10.66 -30.33
CA ASN A 99 24.42 -10.37 -31.43
C ASN A 99 24.76 -8.88 -31.54
N GLN A 100 25.82 -8.57 -32.30
CA GLN A 100 26.30 -7.19 -32.44
C GLN A 100 25.33 -6.29 -33.22
N TYR A 101 24.50 -6.85 -34.09
CA TYR A 101 23.45 -6.10 -34.81
C TYR A 101 22.42 -5.58 -33.82
N THR A 102 21.98 -6.42 -32.90
CA THR A 102 21.06 -6.05 -31.83
C THR A 102 21.67 -4.96 -30.93
N LEU A 103 22.94 -5.09 -30.53
CA LEU A 103 23.63 -4.07 -29.74
C LEU A 103 23.68 -2.70 -30.46
N LYS A 104 23.93 -2.70 -31.77
CA LYS A 104 23.88 -1.49 -32.59
C LYS A 104 22.48 -0.91 -32.70
N HIS A 105 21.49 -1.75 -32.96
CA HIS A 105 20.09 -1.34 -33.10
C HIS A 105 19.60 -0.62 -31.83
N PHE A 106 19.94 -1.14 -30.66
CA PHE A 106 19.56 -0.55 -29.36
C PHE A 106 20.53 0.54 -28.88
N ASN A 107 21.51 0.93 -29.68
CA ASN A 107 22.53 1.90 -29.30
C ASN A 107 23.14 1.62 -27.91
N VAL A 108 23.46 0.35 -27.65
CA VAL A 108 24.15 -0.04 -26.42
C VAL A 108 25.58 0.50 -26.48
N THR A 109 26.00 1.16 -25.38
CA THR A 109 27.32 1.80 -25.30
C THR A 109 28.10 1.32 -24.09
N GLU A 110 29.36 1.73 -23.99
CA GLU A 110 30.26 1.39 -22.91
C GLU A 110 30.89 2.66 -22.36
N GLU A 111 30.70 2.91 -21.05
CA GLU A 111 31.21 4.15 -20.41
C GLU A 111 31.77 3.86 -19.01
N LYS A 112 32.88 4.56 -18.68
CA LYS A 112 33.35 4.62 -17.30
C LYS A 112 32.49 5.61 -16.51
N GLN A 113 31.90 5.12 -15.42
CA GLN A 113 31.04 5.91 -14.56
C GLN A 113 31.20 5.50 -13.10
N TYR A 114 31.07 6.47 -12.21
CA TYR A 114 31.08 6.22 -10.77
C TYR A 114 29.86 5.38 -10.36
N GLN A 115 30.13 4.25 -9.71
CA GLN A 115 29.09 3.38 -9.15
C GLN A 115 29.03 3.59 -7.64
N PRO A 116 27.96 4.25 -7.13
CA PRO A 116 27.85 4.57 -5.70
C PRO A 116 27.94 3.33 -4.79
N GLN A 117 27.38 2.20 -5.26
CA GLN A 117 27.40 0.94 -4.51
C GLN A 117 28.78 0.28 -4.44
N LEU A 118 29.68 0.62 -5.36
CA LEU A 118 31.07 0.14 -5.41
C LEU A 118 32.07 1.20 -4.94
N GLN A 119 31.61 2.43 -4.71
CA GLN A 119 32.41 3.60 -4.31
C GLN A 119 33.63 3.87 -5.22
N LYS A 120 33.53 3.53 -6.50
CA LYS A 120 34.59 3.75 -7.48
C LYS A 120 34.04 3.89 -8.90
N GLU A 121 34.86 4.46 -9.78
CA GLU A 121 34.57 4.44 -11.21
C GLU A 121 34.88 3.05 -11.77
N VAL A 122 33.92 2.53 -12.52
CA VAL A 122 34.06 1.24 -13.22
C VAL A 122 33.51 1.37 -14.64
N ASN A 123 33.98 0.49 -15.49
CA ASN A 123 33.42 0.37 -16.82
C ASN A 123 32.04 -0.27 -16.77
N ASN A 124 31.08 0.30 -17.48
CA ASN A 124 29.69 -0.13 -17.47
C ASN A 124 29.19 -0.37 -18.90
N ILE A 125 28.33 -1.37 -19.07
CA ILE A 125 27.43 -1.41 -20.20
C ILE A 125 26.33 -0.39 -19.97
N VAL A 126 25.98 0.37 -21.01
CA VAL A 126 25.04 1.49 -20.90
C VAL A 126 23.85 1.25 -21.83
N PHE A 127 22.67 1.26 -21.24
CA PHE A 127 21.41 1.24 -21.97
C PHE A 127 20.89 2.68 -22.08
N ASN A 128 20.74 3.14 -23.30
CA ASN A 128 20.31 4.50 -23.63
C ASN A 128 18.81 4.52 -23.83
N PHE A 129 18.08 5.32 -23.04
CA PHE A 129 16.64 5.47 -23.11
C PHE A 129 16.30 6.60 -24.07
N PHE A 130 15.54 6.29 -25.10
CA PHE A 130 15.14 7.25 -26.12
C PHE A 130 13.67 7.62 -25.97
N GLU A 131 13.38 8.90 -26.19
CA GLU A 131 12.04 9.39 -26.48
C GLU A 131 12.11 10.14 -27.82
N SER A 132 11.52 9.57 -28.85
CA SER A 132 11.80 9.92 -30.25
C SER A 132 13.30 9.75 -30.56
N ASP A 133 13.96 10.78 -31.07
CA ASP A 133 15.39 10.75 -31.40
C ASP A 133 16.30 11.27 -30.27
N THR A 134 15.72 11.58 -29.11
CA THR A 134 16.46 12.17 -27.98
C THR A 134 16.74 11.14 -26.90
N VAL A 135 18.00 11.08 -26.43
CA VAL A 135 18.34 10.32 -25.21
C VAL A 135 17.88 11.08 -24.00
N VAL A 136 16.93 10.52 -23.26
CA VAL A 136 16.33 11.15 -22.10
C VAL A 136 16.83 10.56 -20.77
N ASN A 137 17.45 9.37 -20.82
CA ASN A 137 18.07 8.74 -19.65
C ASN A 137 19.14 7.72 -20.09
N LYS A 138 20.04 7.38 -19.20
CA LYS A 138 21.00 6.28 -19.37
C LYS A 138 20.99 5.41 -18.13
N LYS A 139 21.02 4.09 -18.30
CA LYS A 139 21.17 3.13 -17.21
C LYS A 139 22.53 2.42 -17.36
N TYR A 140 23.33 2.53 -16.32
CA TYR A 140 24.69 2.00 -16.24
C TYR A 140 24.67 0.69 -15.46
N ARG A 141 25.20 -0.36 -16.05
CA ARG A 141 25.31 -1.68 -15.43
C ARG A 141 26.77 -2.10 -15.38
N SER A 142 27.31 -2.24 -14.15
CA SER A 142 28.65 -2.76 -13.94
C SER A 142 28.74 -4.29 -14.14
N GLY A 143 29.94 -4.81 -14.32
CA GLY A 143 30.17 -6.25 -14.40
C GLY A 143 29.70 -7.03 -13.15
N CYS A 144 29.69 -6.39 -11.98
CA CYS A 144 29.18 -6.96 -10.72
C CYS A 144 27.64 -6.82 -10.57
N LYS A 145 26.91 -6.55 -11.65
CA LYS A 145 25.45 -6.36 -11.64
C LYS A 145 24.97 -5.25 -10.67
N LYS A 146 25.75 -4.16 -10.53
CA LYS A 146 25.32 -2.94 -9.84
C LYS A 146 24.83 -1.94 -10.88
N PHE A 147 23.76 -1.25 -10.53
CA PHE A 147 23.04 -0.35 -11.45
C PHE A 147 23.02 1.07 -10.91
N THR A 148 23.18 2.04 -11.80
CA THR A 148 22.88 3.45 -11.55
C THR A 148 22.28 4.07 -12.80
N GLN A 149 21.63 5.22 -12.65
CA GLN A 149 21.05 5.96 -13.77
C GLN A 149 21.62 7.38 -13.82
N SER A 150 21.45 8.04 -14.95
CA SER A 150 21.84 9.44 -15.11
C SER A 150 21.19 10.31 -14.04
N LYS A 151 21.96 11.21 -13.45
CA LYS A 151 21.42 12.20 -12.51
C LYS A 151 20.36 13.04 -13.22
N ASN A 152 19.15 13.11 -12.66
CA ASN A 152 18.00 13.79 -13.23
C ASN A 152 17.58 13.27 -14.63
N GLY A 153 17.94 12.05 -15.02
CA GLY A 153 17.42 11.41 -16.23
C GLY A 153 15.90 11.20 -16.12
N LYS A 154 15.20 11.34 -17.24
CA LYS A 154 13.74 11.14 -17.29
C LYS A 154 13.39 9.68 -17.04
N PRO A 155 12.66 9.31 -15.98
CA PRO A 155 12.19 7.95 -15.80
C PRO A 155 11.12 7.65 -16.86
N ILE A 156 11.38 6.66 -17.70
CA ILE A 156 10.48 6.19 -18.77
C ILE A 156 10.77 4.70 -19.02
N LEU A 157 9.83 3.97 -19.61
CA LEU A 157 10.08 2.58 -20.01
C LEU A 157 11.20 2.53 -21.07
N TYR A 158 12.10 1.55 -20.96
CA TYR A 158 13.15 1.35 -21.95
C TYR A 158 12.54 0.90 -23.27
N ASN A 159 13.11 1.39 -24.38
CA ASN A 159 12.66 1.11 -25.75
C ASN A 159 11.22 1.57 -26.03
N ILE A 160 10.78 2.65 -25.41
CA ILE A 160 9.39 3.15 -25.53
C ILE A 160 8.96 3.44 -26.97
N ASN A 161 9.88 3.83 -27.84
CA ASN A 161 9.60 4.12 -29.24
C ASN A 161 9.10 2.90 -30.03
N ALA A 162 9.46 1.71 -29.60
CA ALA A 162 9.14 0.46 -30.29
C ALA A 162 7.65 0.07 -30.22
N ILE A 163 6.90 0.72 -29.36
CA ILE A 163 5.46 0.44 -29.20
C ILE A 163 4.56 1.55 -29.75
N ILE A 164 5.15 2.57 -30.39
CA ILE A 164 4.39 3.69 -30.97
C ILE A 164 3.64 3.20 -32.23
N GLY A 165 2.31 3.28 -32.16
CA GLY A 165 1.44 2.85 -33.25
C GLY A 165 1.21 1.34 -33.34
N GLU A 166 1.72 0.58 -32.38
CA GLU A 166 1.49 -0.86 -32.29
C GLU A 166 0.18 -1.18 -31.57
N ASP A 167 -0.49 -2.25 -31.98
CA ASP A 167 -1.70 -2.76 -31.32
C ASP A 167 -1.37 -3.64 -30.09
N GLU A 168 -0.19 -4.21 -30.06
CA GLU A 168 0.28 -5.14 -29.03
C GLU A 168 1.68 -4.75 -28.52
N ALA A 169 1.97 -4.98 -27.24
CA ALA A 169 3.27 -4.71 -26.65
C ALA A 169 3.68 -5.79 -25.65
N TYR A 170 4.98 -6.08 -25.62
CA TYR A 170 5.59 -6.95 -24.60
C TYR A 170 6.24 -6.09 -23.52
N ILE A 171 6.04 -6.47 -22.25
CA ILE A 171 6.65 -5.80 -21.10
C ILE A 171 7.48 -6.82 -20.35
N VAL A 172 8.79 -6.60 -20.31
CA VAL A 172 9.78 -7.43 -19.58
C VAL A 172 10.39 -6.66 -18.41
N GLU A 173 11.16 -7.35 -17.56
CA GLU A 173 11.70 -6.73 -16.36
C GLU A 173 13.01 -5.97 -16.62
N GLY A 174 13.86 -6.46 -17.51
CA GLY A 174 15.18 -5.91 -17.74
C GLY A 174 15.52 -5.62 -19.20
N GLU A 175 16.56 -4.80 -19.42
CA GLU A 175 16.97 -4.39 -20.75
C GLU A 175 17.54 -5.57 -21.56
N PHE A 176 18.23 -6.52 -20.93
CA PHE A 176 18.70 -7.73 -21.61
C PHE A 176 17.55 -8.61 -22.09
N ASP A 177 16.42 -8.59 -21.42
CA ASP A 177 15.23 -9.33 -21.84
C ASP A 177 14.60 -8.69 -23.09
N VAL A 178 14.64 -7.34 -23.19
CA VAL A 178 14.28 -6.64 -24.44
C VAL A 178 15.15 -7.10 -25.60
N LEU A 179 16.47 -7.14 -25.39
CA LEU A 179 17.40 -7.58 -26.41
C LEU A 179 17.16 -9.06 -26.78
N ALA A 180 16.85 -9.89 -25.80
CA ALA A 180 16.57 -11.31 -26.01
C ALA A 180 15.31 -11.55 -26.83
N LEU A 181 14.24 -10.83 -26.58
CA LEU A 181 13.03 -10.90 -27.40
C LEU A 181 13.26 -10.41 -28.83
N TYR A 182 14.08 -9.37 -28.96
CA TYR A 182 14.45 -8.85 -30.30
C TYR A 182 15.23 -9.87 -31.13
N GLU A 183 16.11 -10.69 -30.49
CA GLU A 183 16.86 -11.77 -31.17
C GLU A 183 15.95 -12.80 -31.83
N ILE A 184 14.75 -13.03 -31.28
CA ILE A 184 13.74 -13.94 -31.87
C ILE A 184 12.69 -13.19 -32.69
N GLY A 185 12.93 -11.91 -33.05
CA GLY A 185 12.11 -11.13 -33.97
C GLY A 185 10.96 -10.35 -33.32
N ILE A 186 10.82 -10.34 -32.01
CA ILE A 186 9.82 -9.52 -31.30
C ILE A 186 10.38 -8.11 -31.11
N LYS A 187 9.78 -7.13 -31.79
CA LYS A 187 10.28 -5.73 -31.83
C LYS A 187 9.56 -4.81 -30.85
N ASN A 188 8.25 -5.00 -30.68
CA ASN A 188 7.36 -4.18 -29.85
C ASN A 188 7.49 -4.53 -28.35
N VAL A 189 8.69 -4.47 -27.83
CA VAL A 189 9.02 -4.85 -26.45
C VAL A 189 9.62 -3.67 -25.68
N VAL A 190 9.18 -3.49 -24.44
CA VAL A 190 9.68 -2.49 -23.49
C VAL A 190 10.09 -3.15 -22.18
N SER A 191 11.00 -2.53 -21.42
CA SER A 191 11.29 -2.99 -20.06
C SER A 191 11.14 -1.91 -19.00
N LEU A 192 11.03 -2.37 -17.75
CA LEU A 192 10.98 -1.52 -16.58
C LEU A 192 12.36 -0.89 -16.31
N PRO A 193 12.45 0.42 -16.05
CA PRO A 193 13.75 1.09 -15.87
C PRO A 193 14.42 0.71 -14.54
N SER A 194 13.66 0.26 -13.55
CA SER A 194 14.13 -0.02 -12.18
C SER A 194 13.90 -1.48 -11.74
N GLY A 195 13.66 -2.40 -12.69
CA GLY A 195 13.29 -3.79 -12.38
C GLY A 195 12.01 -3.85 -11.54
N ALA A 196 12.00 -4.71 -10.52
CA ALA A 196 10.84 -4.93 -9.65
C ALA A 196 10.46 -3.71 -8.76
N ASN A 197 11.26 -2.65 -8.72
CA ASN A 197 10.92 -1.42 -8.00
C ASN A 197 9.89 -0.61 -8.80
N ASP A 198 8.64 -0.73 -8.39
CA ASP A 198 7.52 0.02 -8.96
C ASP A 198 7.61 1.49 -8.53
N ASN A 199 7.81 2.38 -9.50
CA ASN A 199 7.83 3.83 -9.30
C ASN A 199 6.86 4.45 -10.29
N ASP A 200 5.86 5.18 -9.79
CA ASP A 200 4.82 5.79 -10.61
C ASP A 200 5.34 6.75 -11.69
N ASN A 201 6.49 7.38 -11.46
CA ASN A 201 7.01 8.40 -12.38
C ASN A 201 7.27 7.87 -13.80
N TYR A 202 7.80 6.67 -13.95
CA TYR A 202 8.04 6.13 -15.29
C TYR A 202 6.75 5.69 -15.99
N TRP A 203 5.73 5.28 -15.23
CA TRP A 203 4.41 5.00 -15.78
C TRP A 203 3.73 6.27 -16.29
N ILE A 204 3.76 7.34 -15.48
CA ILE A 204 3.20 8.64 -15.85
C ILE A 204 3.86 9.16 -17.14
N ASN A 205 5.19 9.08 -17.22
CA ASN A 205 5.91 9.55 -18.40
C ASN A 205 5.70 8.66 -19.63
N SER A 206 5.27 7.41 -19.45
CA SER A 206 5.03 6.43 -20.53
C SER A 206 3.56 6.34 -20.91
N GLU A 207 2.61 6.87 -20.13
CA GLU A 207 1.17 6.67 -20.25
C GLU A 207 0.65 6.95 -21.67
N LYS A 208 1.09 8.06 -22.27
CA LYS A 208 0.66 8.46 -23.63
C LYS A 208 0.99 7.43 -24.73
N TYR A 209 2.01 6.57 -24.50
CA TYR A 209 2.40 5.52 -25.43
C TYR A 209 1.68 4.19 -25.17
N LEU A 210 1.13 4.01 -23.98
CA LEU A 210 0.45 2.79 -23.54
C LEU A 210 -1.06 2.83 -23.75
N THR A 211 -1.63 4.03 -23.95
CA THR A 211 -3.09 4.24 -23.97
C THR A 211 -3.75 3.51 -25.13
N ASP A 212 -3.15 3.56 -26.32
CA ASP A 212 -3.74 3.02 -27.55
C ASP A 212 -3.43 1.53 -27.77
N ILE A 213 -2.54 0.93 -26.97
CA ILE A 213 -2.20 -0.49 -27.04
C ILE A 213 -3.43 -1.33 -26.64
N LYS A 214 -3.84 -2.24 -27.52
CA LYS A 214 -5.01 -3.10 -27.31
C LYS A 214 -4.68 -4.33 -26.44
N LYS A 215 -3.43 -4.84 -26.52
CA LYS A 215 -3.02 -6.05 -25.83
C LYS A 215 -1.59 -5.96 -25.30
N PHE A 216 -1.41 -6.41 -24.06
CA PHE A 216 -0.10 -6.47 -23.42
C PHE A 216 0.27 -7.92 -23.09
N TYR A 217 1.51 -8.28 -23.37
CA TYR A 217 2.14 -9.52 -22.94
C TYR A 217 3.13 -9.21 -21.83
N ILE A 218 2.80 -9.61 -20.61
CA ILE A 218 3.61 -9.34 -19.42
C ILE A 218 4.54 -10.52 -19.21
N ALA A 219 5.83 -10.29 -19.39
CA ALA A 219 6.89 -11.28 -19.40
C ALA A 219 8.00 -10.90 -18.40
N THR A 220 7.63 -10.74 -17.12
CA THR A 220 8.56 -10.49 -16.01
C THR A 220 9.24 -11.78 -15.55
N ASP A 221 10.28 -11.67 -14.70
CA ASP A 221 11.03 -12.81 -14.17
C ASP A 221 10.11 -13.88 -13.56
N ASN A 222 10.53 -15.13 -13.65
CA ASN A 222 9.78 -16.28 -13.14
C ASN A 222 10.13 -16.56 -11.67
N ASP A 223 9.99 -15.51 -10.83
CA ASP A 223 10.17 -15.60 -9.38
C ASP A 223 9.04 -14.82 -8.67
N SER A 224 8.98 -14.91 -7.33
CA SER A 224 7.92 -14.28 -6.54
C SER A 224 7.87 -12.75 -6.70
N SER A 225 9.01 -12.10 -6.93
CA SER A 225 9.11 -10.66 -7.19
C SER A 225 8.53 -10.32 -8.56
N GLY A 226 8.93 -11.08 -9.59
CA GLY A 226 8.45 -10.89 -10.95
C GLY A 226 6.94 -11.14 -11.09
N GLU A 227 6.38 -12.12 -10.35
CA GLU A 227 4.93 -12.34 -10.33
C GLU A 227 4.17 -11.20 -9.67
N ALA A 228 4.68 -10.67 -8.55
CA ALA A 228 4.08 -9.51 -7.90
C ALA A 228 4.10 -8.25 -8.81
N VAL A 229 5.18 -8.08 -9.57
CA VAL A 229 5.31 -6.99 -10.55
C VAL A 229 4.35 -7.20 -11.72
N ALA A 230 4.25 -8.43 -12.26
CA ALA A 230 3.32 -8.76 -13.34
C ALA A 230 1.88 -8.42 -12.97
N GLU A 231 1.47 -8.76 -11.76
CA GLU A 231 0.13 -8.48 -11.26
C GLU A 231 -0.14 -6.97 -11.16
N LYS A 232 0.81 -6.18 -10.63
CA LYS A 232 0.71 -4.72 -10.58
C LYS A 232 0.61 -4.09 -11.97
N ILE A 233 1.43 -4.55 -12.92
CA ILE A 233 1.37 -4.10 -14.31
C ILE A 233 0.00 -4.39 -14.90
N ALA A 234 -0.52 -5.63 -14.73
CA ALA A 234 -1.83 -6.01 -15.25
C ALA A 234 -2.97 -5.19 -14.63
N GLN A 235 -2.89 -4.88 -13.33
CA GLN A 235 -3.85 -4.00 -12.66
C GLN A 235 -3.83 -2.58 -13.24
N ARG A 236 -2.64 -2.03 -13.45
CA ARG A 236 -2.45 -0.67 -13.97
C ARG A 236 -2.93 -0.54 -15.41
N LEU A 237 -2.61 -1.50 -16.26
CA LEU A 237 -2.94 -1.49 -17.68
C LEU A 237 -4.36 -1.99 -17.99
N GLY A 238 -5.01 -2.66 -17.05
CA GLY A 238 -6.28 -3.34 -17.22
C GLY A 238 -6.09 -4.81 -17.62
N ARG A 239 -6.39 -5.72 -16.68
CA ARG A 239 -6.20 -7.18 -16.85
C ARG A 239 -6.85 -7.76 -18.08
N TYR A 240 -7.97 -7.18 -18.55
CA TYR A 240 -8.72 -7.65 -19.71
C TYR A 240 -7.91 -7.61 -21.01
N ARG A 241 -6.89 -6.76 -21.08
CA ARG A 241 -6.00 -6.64 -22.24
C ARG A 241 -4.59 -7.17 -21.97
N CYS A 242 -4.37 -7.88 -20.87
CA CYS A 242 -3.08 -8.43 -20.48
C CYS A 242 -3.08 -9.96 -20.56
N GLU A 243 -1.97 -10.54 -21.03
CA GLU A 243 -1.66 -11.96 -20.92
C GLU A 243 -0.29 -12.12 -20.25
N ARG A 244 -0.17 -13.10 -19.37
CA ARG A 244 1.08 -13.45 -18.69
C ARG A 244 1.86 -14.46 -19.54
N ILE A 245 3.15 -14.19 -19.76
CA ILE A 245 4.10 -15.14 -20.35
C ILE A 245 4.92 -15.74 -19.21
N LEU A 246 5.00 -17.08 -19.18
CA LEU A 246 5.80 -17.81 -18.21
C LEU A 246 7.03 -18.40 -18.90
N PHE A 247 8.21 -18.00 -18.44
CA PHE A 247 9.47 -18.55 -18.90
C PHE A 247 9.69 -19.98 -18.33
N GLU A 248 10.46 -20.81 -19.03
CA GLU A 248 10.90 -22.10 -18.49
C GLU A 248 12.07 -21.90 -17.50
N GLY A 249 12.96 -20.98 -17.81
CA GLY A 249 14.02 -20.50 -16.92
C GLY A 249 13.58 -19.33 -16.04
N LYS A 250 14.57 -18.54 -15.62
CA LYS A 250 14.34 -17.38 -14.77
C LYS A 250 13.74 -16.20 -15.52
N ASP A 251 14.32 -15.87 -16.66
CA ASP A 251 14.01 -14.65 -17.44
C ASP A 251 14.15 -14.93 -18.96
N ALA A 252 13.73 -13.96 -19.79
CA ALA A 252 13.78 -14.12 -21.23
C ALA A 252 15.20 -14.36 -21.76
N ASN A 253 16.20 -13.72 -21.18
CA ASN A 253 17.56 -13.91 -21.63
C ASN A 253 18.11 -15.29 -21.28
N GLN A 254 17.75 -15.85 -20.12
CA GLN A 254 18.10 -17.23 -19.79
C GLN A 254 17.46 -18.21 -20.78
N ASP A 255 16.18 -18.07 -21.08
CA ASP A 255 15.47 -18.91 -22.05
C ASP A 255 16.06 -18.79 -23.47
N LEU A 256 16.60 -17.61 -23.85
CA LEU A 256 17.33 -17.43 -25.09
C LEU A 256 18.64 -18.25 -25.09
N ILE A 257 19.40 -18.20 -23.97
CA ILE A 257 20.64 -18.96 -23.80
C ILE A 257 20.36 -20.46 -23.89
N ASP A 258 19.28 -20.91 -23.26
CA ASP A 258 18.87 -22.32 -23.21
C ASP A 258 18.19 -22.78 -24.52
N GLY A 259 17.85 -21.86 -25.42
CA GLY A 259 17.22 -22.12 -26.72
C GLY A 259 15.75 -22.49 -26.65
N VAL A 260 15.05 -22.07 -25.59
CA VAL A 260 13.64 -22.36 -25.34
C VAL A 260 12.74 -21.12 -25.38
N LEU A 261 13.30 -19.93 -25.64
CA LEU A 261 12.58 -18.67 -25.56
C LEU A 261 11.34 -18.62 -26.48
N GLU A 262 11.42 -19.10 -27.72
CA GLU A 262 10.27 -19.14 -28.63
C GLU A 262 9.12 -19.99 -28.07
N LYS A 263 9.44 -21.10 -27.38
CA LYS A 263 8.45 -21.94 -26.71
C LYS A 263 7.79 -21.20 -25.55
N SER A 264 8.59 -20.53 -24.72
CA SER A 264 8.10 -19.77 -23.57
C SER A 264 7.20 -18.62 -23.99
N ILE A 265 7.54 -17.90 -25.03
CA ILE A 265 6.70 -16.80 -25.58
C ILE A 265 5.33 -17.31 -26.05
N ASN A 266 5.24 -18.54 -26.48
CA ASN A 266 3.96 -19.17 -26.86
C ASN A 266 3.16 -19.68 -25.66
N ASN A 267 3.75 -19.80 -24.48
CA ASN A 267 3.07 -20.19 -23.24
C ASN A 267 2.37 -18.98 -22.59
N LYS A 268 1.33 -18.51 -23.27
CA LYS A 268 0.53 -17.34 -22.87
C LYS A 268 -0.62 -17.76 -21.98
N LYS A 269 -0.72 -17.18 -20.78
CA LYS A 269 -1.86 -17.36 -19.89
C LYS A 269 -2.67 -16.05 -19.86
N LYS A 270 -3.95 -16.14 -20.16
CA LYS A 270 -4.85 -15.01 -19.96
C LYS A 270 -4.97 -14.75 -18.47
N TYR A 271 -4.93 -13.48 -18.09
CA TYR A 271 -5.44 -13.11 -16.77
C TYR A 271 -6.91 -13.52 -16.71
N PRO A 272 -7.35 -14.16 -15.64
CA PRO A 272 -8.71 -14.65 -15.57
C PRO A 272 -9.69 -13.49 -15.80
N VAL A 273 -10.74 -13.77 -16.56
CA VAL A 273 -11.85 -12.83 -16.76
C VAL A 273 -12.37 -12.49 -15.36
N SER A 274 -12.43 -11.19 -15.04
CA SER A 274 -12.84 -10.71 -13.73
C SER A 274 -14.13 -11.41 -13.29
N GLY A 275 -14.04 -12.20 -12.22
CA GLY A 275 -15.18 -12.89 -11.64
C GLY A 275 -15.48 -14.32 -12.15
N THR A 276 -14.63 -14.87 -13.06
CA THR A 276 -14.83 -16.25 -13.53
C THR A 276 -13.54 -17.04 -13.35
N PHE A 277 -13.55 -17.98 -12.42
CA PHE A 277 -12.43 -18.87 -12.13
C PHE A 277 -12.83 -20.31 -12.41
N SER A 278 -12.02 -21.00 -13.20
CA SER A 278 -12.10 -22.47 -13.31
C SER A 278 -11.36 -23.12 -12.13
N THR A 279 -11.60 -24.40 -11.90
CA THR A 279 -10.82 -25.14 -10.91
C THR A 279 -9.33 -25.19 -11.28
N THR A 280 -9.02 -25.16 -12.58
CA THR A 280 -7.63 -25.09 -13.08
C THR A 280 -6.95 -23.78 -12.68
N ASP A 281 -7.69 -22.67 -12.66
CA ASP A 281 -7.16 -21.35 -12.28
C ASP A 281 -6.92 -21.24 -10.77
N LEU A 282 -7.56 -22.09 -9.97
CA LEU A 282 -7.53 -22.06 -8.51
C LEU A 282 -6.73 -23.18 -7.87
N ILE A 283 -6.36 -24.23 -8.62
CA ILE A 283 -5.84 -25.47 -8.04
C ILE A 283 -4.59 -25.25 -7.17
N ASP A 284 -3.64 -24.43 -7.64
CA ASP A 284 -2.41 -24.17 -6.90
C ASP A 284 -2.71 -23.43 -5.58
N LYS A 285 -3.59 -22.43 -5.62
CA LYS A 285 -4.05 -21.70 -4.44
C LYS A 285 -4.88 -22.57 -3.49
N MET A 286 -5.65 -23.50 -4.03
CA MET A 286 -6.41 -24.46 -3.21
C MET A 286 -5.46 -25.43 -2.49
N ILE A 287 -4.43 -25.91 -3.15
CA ILE A 287 -3.40 -26.77 -2.55
C ILE A 287 -2.61 -25.99 -1.50
N GLU A 288 -2.22 -24.75 -1.79
CA GLU A 288 -1.56 -23.87 -0.83
C GLU A 288 -2.43 -23.63 0.41
N LEU A 289 -3.71 -23.31 0.21
CA LEU A 289 -4.68 -23.15 1.30
C LEU A 289 -4.85 -24.43 2.12
N HIS A 290 -4.89 -25.59 1.46
CA HIS A 290 -4.97 -26.88 2.14
C HIS A 290 -3.74 -27.15 3.02
N ASN A 291 -2.55 -26.83 2.51
CA ASN A 291 -1.29 -27.07 3.22
C ASN A 291 -1.07 -26.06 4.37
N ASN A 292 -1.47 -24.82 4.18
CA ASN A 292 -1.32 -23.73 5.16
C ASN A 292 -2.46 -23.70 6.19
N GLY A 293 -3.55 -24.44 5.96
CA GLY A 293 -4.75 -24.44 6.80
C GLY A 293 -5.67 -23.26 6.54
N LEU A 294 -6.47 -22.90 7.54
CA LEU A 294 -7.45 -21.80 7.43
C LEU A 294 -6.77 -20.47 7.12
N PRO A 295 -7.43 -19.58 6.33
CA PRO A 295 -6.94 -18.24 6.07
C PRO A 295 -6.63 -17.49 7.36
N SER A 296 -5.53 -16.76 7.38
CA SER A 296 -5.14 -15.97 8.54
C SER A 296 -6.18 -14.89 8.84
N CYS A 297 -6.70 -14.91 10.06
CA CYS A 297 -7.51 -13.83 10.59
C CYS A 297 -6.62 -12.82 11.33
N ILE A 298 -7.06 -11.57 11.35
CA ILE A 298 -6.47 -10.55 12.21
C ILE A 298 -6.97 -10.84 13.63
N THR A 299 -6.04 -11.16 14.53
CA THR A 299 -6.33 -11.54 15.91
C THR A 299 -5.69 -10.58 16.89
N VAL A 300 -6.20 -10.55 18.11
CA VAL A 300 -5.64 -9.79 19.22
C VAL A 300 -4.99 -10.78 20.20
N LYS A 301 -3.69 -10.61 20.46
CA LYS A 301 -2.94 -11.45 21.41
C LYS A 301 -2.96 -10.89 22.82
N ASN A 302 -3.39 -9.61 22.96
CA ASN A 302 -3.44 -8.93 24.24
C ASN A 302 -4.49 -9.59 25.16
N THR A 303 -4.06 -10.00 26.34
CA THR A 303 -4.93 -10.63 27.36
C THR A 303 -6.08 -9.75 27.82
N SER A 304 -6.00 -8.43 27.60
CA SER A 304 -7.11 -7.49 27.83
C SER A 304 -8.36 -7.77 27.01
N PHE A 305 -8.28 -8.65 26.01
CA PHE A 305 -9.43 -9.04 25.21
C PHE A 305 -10.05 -10.38 25.62
N GLY A 306 -9.45 -11.11 26.60
CA GLY A 306 -9.98 -12.39 27.07
C GLY A 306 -10.16 -13.39 25.93
N ASN A 307 -11.38 -13.96 25.82
CA ASN A 307 -11.75 -14.91 24.77
C ASN A 307 -12.25 -14.26 23.46
N PHE A 308 -11.95 -13.00 23.22
CA PHE A 308 -12.45 -12.24 22.06
C PHE A 308 -12.21 -12.94 20.72
N ASN A 309 -11.03 -13.55 20.54
CA ASN A 309 -10.70 -14.25 19.30
C ASN A 309 -11.57 -15.50 19.06
N ASP A 310 -12.20 -16.08 20.08
CA ASP A 310 -13.15 -17.20 19.89
C ASP A 310 -14.51 -16.67 19.43
N VAL A 311 -14.82 -15.45 19.82
CA VAL A 311 -16.09 -14.79 19.53
C VAL A 311 -16.06 -14.05 18.19
N PHE A 312 -14.93 -13.38 17.87
CA PHE A 312 -14.86 -12.52 16.69
C PHE A 312 -13.44 -12.33 16.18
N LYS A 313 -13.23 -12.58 14.89
CA LYS A 313 -11.99 -12.31 14.15
C LYS A 313 -12.31 -11.61 12.86
N LEU A 314 -11.44 -10.70 12.43
CA LEU A 314 -11.56 -9.98 11.17
C LEU A 314 -10.60 -10.53 10.11
N MET A 315 -10.87 -10.25 8.86
CA MET A 315 -10.06 -10.68 7.72
C MET A 315 -9.83 -9.50 6.76
N TYR A 316 -8.72 -9.55 6.04
CA TYR A 316 -8.56 -8.70 4.88
C TYR A 316 -9.54 -9.07 3.76
N GLY A 317 -9.86 -8.10 2.91
CA GLY A 317 -10.90 -8.24 1.89
C GLY A 317 -12.32 -8.10 2.43
N HIS A 318 -12.49 -7.78 3.72
CA HIS A 318 -13.80 -7.69 4.36
C HIS A 318 -14.22 -6.25 4.67
N LEU A 319 -15.54 -6.02 4.57
CA LEU A 319 -16.23 -4.87 5.14
C LEU A 319 -16.85 -5.31 6.47
N CYS A 320 -16.52 -4.61 7.55
CA CYS A 320 -17.07 -4.78 8.88
C CYS A 320 -17.89 -3.57 9.29
N ILE A 321 -19.09 -3.77 9.80
CA ILE A 321 -19.96 -2.70 10.34
C ILE A 321 -20.03 -2.79 11.85
N GLY A 322 -19.59 -1.72 12.53
CA GLY A 322 -19.79 -1.53 13.97
C GLY A 322 -20.99 -0.67 14.25
N THR A 323 -21.88 -1.11 15.16
CA THR A 323 -23.04 -0.34 15.59
C THR A 323 -23.17 -0.26 17.10
N GLY A 324 -24.14 0.47 17.60
CA GLY A 324 -24.44 0.67 19.02
C GLY A 324 -25.03 2.05 19.27
N ILE A 325 -25.65 2.23 20.43
CA ILE A 325 -26.28 3.49 20.84
C ILE A 325 -25.23 4.64 20.88
N PRO A 326 -25.56 5.88 20.54
CA PRO A 326 -24.67 7.02 20.74
C PRO A 326 -24.16 7.09 22.19
N SER A 327 -22.90 7.46 22.37
CA SER A 327 -22.21 7.55 23.69
C SER A 327 -21.98 6.22 24.44
N HIS A 328 -22.21 5.06 23.80
CA HIS A 328 -21.92 3.74 24.40
C HIS A 328 -20.49 3.24 24.15
N GLY A 329 -19.60 4.08 23.58
CA GLY A 329 -18.15 3.80 23.47
C GLY A 329 -17.71 3.10 22.18
N LYS A 330 -18.50 3.12 21.11
CA LYS A 330 -18.17 2.51 19.81
C LYS A 330 -16.80 2.93 19.28
N SER A 331 -16.60 4.23 19.11
CA SER A 331 -15.34 4.81 18.61
C SER A 331 -14.17 4.42 19.50
N ASN A 332 -14.33 4.58 20.80
CA ASN A 332 -13.31 4.26 21.80
C ASN A 332 -12.90 2.78 21.77
N PHE A 333 -13.87 1.85 21.62
CA PHE A 333 -13.60 0.43 21.51
C PHE A 333 -12.91 0.09 20.16
N THR A 334 -13.36 0.70 19.07
CA THR A 334 -12.78 0.49 17.75
C THR A 334 -11.32 0.98 17.71
N GLU A 335 -11.03 2.14 18.28
CA GLU A 335 -9.67 2.64 18.44
C GLU A 335 -8.80 1.66 19.24
N TRP A 336 -9.34 1.14 20.36
CA TRP A 336 -8.64 0.15 21.20
C TRP A 336 -8.36 -1.14 20.45
N LEU A 337 -9.33 -1.66 19.71
CA LEU A 337 -9.20 -2.86 18.89
C LEU A 337 -8.13 -2.67 17.81
N VAL A 338 -8.22 -1.59 17.03
CA VAL A 338 -7.27 -1.33 15.93
C VAL A 338 -5.88 -1.03 16.46
N LEU A 339 -5.74 -0.33 17.59
CA LEU A 339 -4.44 -0.12 18.24
C LEU A 339 -3.76 -1.46 18.57
N ASN A 340 -4.52 -2.44 19.08
CA ASN A 340 -3.95 -3.76 19.37
C ASN A 340 -3.60 -4.52 18.08
N TYR A 341 -4.32 -4.36 17.00
CA TYR A 341 -3.91 -4.89 15.69
C TYR A 341 -2.57 -4.30 15.24
N LEU A 342 -2.38 -2.97 15.42
CA LEU A 342 -1.13 -2.28 15.07
C LEU A 342 0.06 -2.70 15.95
N LEU A 343 -0.19 -3.05 17.22
CA LEU A 343 0.84 -3.50 18.17
C LEU A 343 1.34 -4.91 17.88
N GLU A 344 0.47 -5.77 17.37
CA GLU A 344 0.69 -7.21 17.34
C GLU A 344 0.90 -7.78 15.94
N ASN A 345 0.58 -6.99 14.92
CA ASN A 345 0.67 -7.38 13.53
C ASN A 345 1.45 -6.33 12.74
N ASP A 346 2.07 -6.75 11.65
CA ASP A 346 2.71 -5.81 10.71
C ASP A 346 1.65 -5.19 9.79
N VAL A 347 0.87 -4.29 10.37
CA VAL A 347 -0.27 -3.64 9.71
C VAL A 347 -0.21 -2.13 9.88
N LYS A 348 -0.90 -1.42 8.98
CA LYS A 348 -1.03 0.03 9.01
C LYS A 348 -2.51 0.41 8.93
N ALA A 349 -2.90 1.42 9.70
CA ALA A 349 -4.28 1.85 9.76
C ALA A 349 -4.45 3.34 9.46
N SER A 350 -5.57 3.68 8.85
CA SER A 350 -6.01 5.06 8.65
C SER A 350 -7.43 5.25 9.18
N PHE A 351 -7.63 6.31 9.96
CA PHE A 351 -8.92 6.71 10.50
C PHE A 351 -9.44 7.96 9.81
N PHE A 352 -10.63 7.87 9.28
CA PHE A 352 -11.44 9.00 8.90
C PHE A 352 -12.52 9.22 9.97
N SER A 353 -12.31 10.19 10.86
CA SER A 353 -13.18 10.46 12.01
C SER A 353 -13.46 11.95 12.15
N PRO A 354 -14.39 12.50 11.34
CA PRO A 354 -14.67 13.94 11.34
C PRO A 354 -15.29 14.47 12.63
N GLU A 355 -15.80 13.60 13.50
CA GLU A 355 -16.31 13.97 14.83
C GLU A 355 -15.18 14.20 15.84
N HIS A 356 -13.98 13.66 15.59
CA HIS A 356 -12.82 13.77 16.46
C HIS A 356 -11.87 14.88 15.97
N GLN A 357 -12.27 16.11 16.18
CA GLN A 357 -11.46 17.29 15.86
C GLN A 357 -11.15 18.11 17.13
N PRO A 358 -10.00 18.74 17.24
CA PRO A 358 -8.87 18.70 16.29
C PRO A 358 -8.16 17.33 16.30
N MET A 359 -7.39 17.03 15.24
CA MET A 359 -6.74 15.72 15.04
C MET A 359 -5.75 15.37 16.16
N GLU A 360 -5.09 16.35 16.74
CA GLU A 360 -4.18 16.17 17.88
C GLU A 360 -4.93 15.62 19.09
N LEU A 361 -6.17 16.04 19.29
CA LEU A 361 -7.02 15.50 20.37
C LEU A 361 -7.39 14.04 20.10
N HIS A 362 -7.71 13.71 18.84
CA HIS A 362 -7.95 12.32 18.46
C HIS A 362 -6.68 11.47 18.63
N MET A 363 -5.52 11.96 18.19
CA MET A 363 -4.26 11.26 18.37
C MET A 363 -3.91 11.04 19.85
N SER A 364 -4.27 11.99 20.74
CA SER A 364 -4.05 11.85 22.19
C SER A 364 -4.80 10.67 22.81
N THR A 365 -5.94 10.25 22.24
CA THR A 365 -6.67 9.07 22.71
C THR A 365 -5.92 7.78 22.43
N PHE A 366 -5.19 7.70 21.31
CA PHE A 366 -4.31 6.58 21.00
C PHE A 366 -3.07 6.55 21.91
N VAL A 367 -2.45 7.72 22.17
CA VAL A 367 -1.36 7.83 23.14
C VAL A 367 -1.81 7.30 24.50
N GLN A 368 -2.94 7.77 25.01
CA GLN A 368 -3.50 7.33 26.29
C GLN A 368 -3.66 5.81 26.35
N LYS A 369 -4.23 5.21 25.29
CA LYS A 369 -4.43 3.76 25.21
C LYS A 369 -3.12 2.99 25.07
N ALA A 370 -2.14 3.49 24.32
CA ALA A 370 -0.86 2.82 24.12
C ALA A 370 0.00 2.87 25.40
N ILE A 371 0.04 4.02 26.06
CA ILE A 371 0.86 4.25 27.27
C ILE A 371 0.18 3.70 28.53
N GLY A 372 -1.16 3.68 28.58
CA GLY A 372 -1.91 3.23 29.75
C GLY A 372 -2.18 4.30 30.79
N LYS A 373 -1.94 5.57 30.47
CA LYS A 373 -2.10 6.74 31.34
C LYS A 373 -2.98 7.79 30.68
N ASN A 374 -3.69 8.61 31.49
CA ASN A 374 -4.43 9.74 30.93
C ASN A 374 -3.47 10.73 30.26
N TYR A 375 -3.88 11.30 29.14
CA TYR A 375 -3.04 12.23 28.39
C TYR A 375 -2.90 13.59 29.09
N PHE A 376 -3.98 14.10 29.70
CA PHE A 376 -4.09 15.46 30.19
C PHE A 376 -3.96 15.60 31.70
N PHE A 377 -4.45 14.63 32.48
CA PHE A 377 -4.65 14.74 33.91
C PHE A 377 -4.11 13.55 34.68
N ASP A 378 -3.67 13.76 35.88
CA ASP A 378 -3.44 12.70 36.85
C ASP A 378 -4.80 12.18 37.33
N ILE A 379 -5.01 10.88 37.29
CA ILE A 379 -6.28 10.23 37.69
C ILE A 379 -5.99 9.08 38.64
N ASP A 380 -6.70 9.04 39.75
CA ASP A 380 -6.66 7.95 40.76
C ASP A 380 -5.23 7.57 41.18
N GLY A 381 -4.36 8.60 41.37
CA GLY A 381 -2.95 8.40 41.76
C GLY A 381 -2.03 7.98 40.60
N THR A 382 -2.56 7.75 39.41
CA THR A 382 -1.76 7.50 38.21
C THR A 382 -1.38 8.82 37.53
N PRO A 383 -0.07 9.12 37.37
CA PRO A 383 0.35 10.35 36.70
C PRO A 383 -0.04 10.33 35.22
N ARG A 384 -0.30 11.51 34.65
CA ARG A 384 -0.55 11.68 33.23
C ARG A 384 0.64 11.25 32.37
N CYS A 385 0.42 11.12 31.08
CA CYS A 385 1.47 10.88 30.09
C CYS A 385 2.57 11.97 30.18
N THR A 386 3.80 11.52 30.22
CA THR A 386 4.98 12.41 30.13
C THR A 386 5.30 12.75 28.68
N LYS A 387 6.04 13.83 28.45
CA LYS A 387 6.51 14.19 27.11
C LYS A 387 7.34 13.07 26.46
N LEU A 388 8.13 12.35 27.26
CA LEU A 388 8.94 11.22 26.77
C LEU A 388 8.06 10.07 26.25
N GLU A 389 7.00 9.73 27.00
CA GLU A 389 6.05 8.69 26.57
C GLU A 389 5.27 9.11 25.31
N VAL A 390 4.93 10.40 25.16
CA VAL A 390 4.32 10.92 23.93
C VAL A 390 5.29 10.78 22.75
N MET A 391 6.59 11.07 22.93
CA MET A 391 7.61 10.88 21.90
C MET A 391 7.81 9.39 21.58
N GLN A 392 7.82 8.51 22.58
CA GLN A 392 7.87 7.07 22.38
C GLN A 392 6.69 6.58 21.51
N PHE A 393 5.48 7.07 21.79
CA PHE A 393 4.33 6.76 20.94
C PHE A 393 4.52 7.28 19.52
N HIS A 394 5.02 8.50 19.35
CA HIS A 394 5.28 9.08 18.02
C HIS A 394 6.25 8.21 17.20
N GLU A 395 7.36 7.79 17.79
CA GLU A 395 8.35 6.93 17.12
C GLU A 395 7.72 5.59 16.69
N TRP A 396 6.92 4.99 17.56
CA TRP A 396 6.25 3.73 17.27
C TRP A 396 5.14 3.88 16.23
N ALA A 397 4.29 4.93 16.35
CA ALA A 397 3.12 5.14 15.50
C ALA A 397 3.50 5.68 14.11
N ASN A 398 4.69 6.26 13.98
CA ASN A 398 5.16 6.82 12.72
C ASN A 398 5.14 5.75 11.62
N GLN A 399 4.51 6.08 10.48
CA GLN A 399 4.28 5.18 9.35
C GLN A 399 3.36 3.97 9.61
N LYS A 400 2.67 3.91 10.76
CA LYS A 400 1.70 2.85 11.09
C LYS A 400 0.28 3.37 11.25
N LEU A 401 0.11 4.53 11.88
CA LEU A 401 -1.20 5.11 12.19
C LEU A 401 -1.35 6.48 11.52
N TYR A 402 -2.42 6.63 10.77
CA TYR A 402 -2.73 7.84 10.01
C TYR A 402 -4.13 8.34 10.36
N LEU A 403 -4.30 9.66 10.42
CA LEU A 403 -5.59 10.32 10.50
C LEU A 403 -5.86 11.02 9.17
N THR A 404 -7.08 10.88 8.68
CA THR A 404 -7.49 11.42 7.37
C THR A 404 -8.61 12.43 7.58
N SER A 405 -8.48 13.58 6.96
CA SER A 405 -9.50 14.63 6.97
C SER A 405 -9.45 15.40 5.65
N PRO A 406 -10.58 15.90 5.15
CA PRO A 406 -10.58 16.86 4.05
C PRO A 406 -9.83 18.14 4.43
N GLU A 407 -9.14 18.72 3.48
CA GLU A 407 -8.50 20.03 3.65
C GLU A 407 -9.56 21.14 3.58
N ASN A 408 -9.29 22.24 4.28
CA ASN A 408 -10.04 23.51 4.16
C ASN A 408 -11.56 23.46 4.48
N GLY A 409 -12.00 22.58 5.38
CA GLY A 409 -13.40 22.53 5.81
C GLY A 409 -14.40 22.03 4.75
N GLU A 410 -13.91 21.35 3.73
CA GLU A 410 -14.77 20.66 2.76
C GLU A 410 -15.43 19.43 3.40
N PHE A 411 -16.67 19.13 2.99
CA PHE A 411 -17.33 17.89 3.40
C PHE A 411 -16.76 16.71 2.62
N ALA A 412 -16.49 15.62 3.33
CA ALA A 412 -16.07 14.38 2.69
C ALA A 412 -17.25 13.71 1.99
N THR A 413 -17.05 13.36 0.73
CA THR A 413 -17.95 12.49 -0.01
C THR A 413 -17.41 11.07 -0.05
N TRP A 414 -18.27 10.07 -0.31
CA TRP A 414 -17.80 8.69 -0.49
C TRP A 414 -16.82 8.55 -1.65
N ASP A 415 -16.96 9.32 -2.73
CA ASP A 415 -16.02 9.31 -3.83
C ASP A 415 -14.64 9.84 -3.40
N TRP A 416 -14.60 10.92 -2.62
CA TRP A 416 -13.38 11.43 -2.02
C TRP A 416 -12.71 10.39 -1.09
N ILE A 417 -13.48 9.67 -0.27
CA ILE A 417 -12.97 8.61 0.62
C ILE A 417 -12.31 7.49 -0.20
N PHE A 418 -12.99 7.00 -1.26
CA PHE A 418 -12.40 5.96 -2.11
C PHE A 418 -11.11 6.40 -2.77
N ASP A 419 -11.04 7.64 -3.23
CA ASP A 419 -9.83 8.18 -3.85
C ASP A 419 -8.69 8.31 -2.82
N LYS A 420 -9.00 8.79 -1.60
CA LYS A 420 -8.01 8.85 -0.52
C LYS A 420 -7.54 7.46 -0.07
N PHE A 421 -8.43 6.49 0.03
CA PHE A 421 -8.05 5.12 0.37
C PHE A 421 -7.12 4.51 -0.68
N ARG A 422 -7.40 4.69 -1.98
CA ARG A 422 -6.48 4.26 -3.04
C ARG A 422 -5.11 4.92 -2.91
N GLU A 423 -5.09 6.24 -2.76
CA GLU A 423 -3.86 7.01 -2.59
C GLU A 423 -3.03 6.51 -1.40
N GLN A 424 -3.69 6.22 -0.28
CA GLN A 424 -3.05 5.74 0.95
C GLN A 424 -2.56 4.29 0.83
N ILE A 425 -3.28 3.42 0.12
CA ILE A 425 -2.80 2.06 -0.18
C ILE A 425 -1.50 2.14 -0.98
N TYR A 426 -1.47 2.93 -2.04
CA TYR A 426 -0.30 3.03 -2.92
C TYR A 426 0.87 3.76 -2.27
N SER A 427 0.61 4.83 -1.53
CA SER A 427 1.67 5.68 -0.98
C SER A 427 2.23 5.16 0.34
N PHE A 428 1.40 4.54 1.18
CA PHE A 428 1.76 4.18 2.55
C PHE A 428 1.60 2.69 2.85
N GLY A 429 0.93 1.92 1.99
CA GLY A 429 0.64 0.50 2.22
C GLY A 429 -0.37 0.27 3.34
N ILE A 430 -1.36 1.15 3.49
CA ILE A 430 -2.40 1.00 4.50
C ILE A 430 -3.30 -0.16 4.14
N ASN A 431 -3.61 -1.00 5.12
CA ASN A 431 -4.42 -2.20 4.96
C ASN A 431 -5.62 -2.28 5.92
N ILE A 432 -5.75 -1.34 6.86
CA ILE A 432 -6.93 -1.19 7.72
C ILE A 432 -7.46 0.24 7.60
N PHE A 433 -8.72 0.40 7.22
CA PHE A 433 -9.41 1.67 7.14
C PHE A 433 -10.57 1.72 8.11
N VAL A 434 -10.70 2.82 8.84
CA VAL A 434 -11.82 3.07 9.75
C VAL A 434 -12.54 4.34 9.34
N VAL A 435 -13.86 4.23 9.15
CA VAL A 435 -14.78 5.38 8.92
C VAL A 435 -15.69 5.52 10.13
N ASP A 436 -15.51 6.58 10.91
CA ASP A 436 -16.28 6.85 12.12
C ASP A 436 -16.75 8.32 12.15
N ALA A 437 -18.00 8.57 11.73
CA ALA A 437 -19.09 7.64 11.49
C ALA A 437 -19.64 7.76 10.05
N TRP A 438 -20.38 6.73 9.61
CA TRP A 438 -21.07 6.65 8.32
C TRP A 438 -21.87 7.91 7.96
N ASN A 439 -22.64 8.43 8.90
CA ASN A 439 -23.55 9.57 8.73
C ASN A 439 -22.84 10.93 8.58
N LYS A 440 -21.53 10.95 8.65
CA LYS A 440 -20.68 12.16 8.42
C LYS A 440 -20.10 12.22 7.01
N VAL A 441 -20.46 11.28 6.17
CA VAL A 441 -20.00 11.22 4.77
C VAL A 441 -21.16 11.51 3.86
N GLU A 442 -20.99 12.47 2.97
CA GLU A 442 -22.05 12.86 2.03
C GLU A 442 -22.14 11.93 0.82
N PHE A 443 -23.38 11.76 0.37
CA PHE A 443 -23.64 11.06 -0.89
C PHE A 443 -23.60 12.04 -2.06
N THR A 444 -23.04 11.58 -3.18
CA THR A 444 -23.01 12.34 -4.44
C THR A 444 -24.15 11.90 -5.35
N GLY A 445 -24.90 12.86 -5.92
CA GLY A 445 -25.93 12.63 -6.94
C GLY A 445 -27.38 12.63 -6.40
N ASN A 446 -28.35 12.46 -7.32
CA ASN A 446 -29.79 12.60 -7.07
C ASN A 446 -30.48 11.23 -6.90
N ARG A 447 -30.01 10.39 -5.98
CA ARG A 447 -30.61 9.09 -5.68
C ARG A 447 -31.35 9.16 -4.34
N THR A 448 -32.24 8.21 -4.12
CA THR A 448 -32.82 8.00 -2.80
C THR A 448 -31.77 7.60 -1.79
N GLU A 449 -31.95 7.89 -0.53
CA GLU A 449 -31.03 7.52 0.56
C GLU A 449 -30.71 6.02 0.54
N ARG A 450 -31.75 5.18 0.38
CA ARG A 450 -31.59 3.72 0.31
C ARG A 450 -30.71 3.27 -0.86
N GLU A 451 -30.92 3.81 -2.06
CA GLU A 451 -30.09 3.48 -3.24
C GLU A 451 -28.65 3.90 -3.05
N ASN A 452 -28.42 5.05 -2.41
CA ASN A 452 -27.09 5.52 -2.08
C ASN A 452 -26.39 4.59 -1.07
N ILE A 453 -27.09 4.18 0.00
CA ILE A 453 -26.58 3.23 1.00
C ILE A 453 -26.18 1.92 0.32
N THR A 454 -27.09 1.32 -0.45
CA THR A 454 -26.87 0.06 -1.17
C THR A 454 -25.64 0.16 -2.07
N LYS A 455 -25.54 1.23 -2.85
CA LYS A 455 -24.42 1.44 -3.78
C LYS A 455 -23.08 1.61 -3.06
N VAL A 456 -23.06 2.39 -1.99
CA VAL A 456 -21.81 2.65 -1.25
C VAL A 456 -21.33 1.39 -0.53
N LEU A 457 -22.24 0.65 0.13
CA LEU A 457 -21.90 -0.61 0.79
C LEU A 457 -21.35 -1.64 -0.21
N SER A 458 -21.97 -1.77 -1.40
CA SER A 458 -21.45 -2.63 -2.47
C SER A 458 -20.06 -2.18 -2.93
N ARG A 459 -19.84 -0.88 -3.10
CA ARG A 459 -18.52 -0.34 -3.48
C ARG A 459 -17.46 -0.57 -2.40
N LEU A 460 -17.80 -0.40 -1.11
CA LEU A 460 -16.89 -0.68 0.01
C LEU A 460 -16.52 -2.15 0.07
N THR A 461 -17.49 -3.04 -0.11
CA THR A 461 -17.26 -4.49 -0.17
C THR A 461 -16.32 -4.85 -1.32
N GLN A 462 -16.61 -4.35 -2.52
CA GLN A 462 -15.80 -4.58 -3.70
C GLN A 462 -14.38 -4.00 -3.54
N PHE A 463 -14.29 -2.79 -2.99
CA PHE A 463 -13.01 -2.13 -2.75
C PHE A 463 -12.14 -2.93 -1.76
N ALA A 464 -12.73 -3.39 -0.65
CA ALA A 464 -12.04 -4.22 0.33
C ALA A 464 -11.48 -5.50 -0.32
N GLN A 465 -12.29 -6.20 -1.11
CA GLN A 465 -11.89 -7.44 -1.79
C GLN A 465 -10.81 -7.21 -2.86
N GLN A 466 -10.97 -6.19 -3.70
CA GLN A 466 -10.03 -5.91 -4.79
C GLN A 466 -8.64 -5.48 -4.30
N ASN A 467 -8.60 -4.75 -3.18
CA ASN A 467 -7.35 -4.23 -2.63
C ASN A 467 -6.82 -5.07 -1.47
N ASN A 468 -7.53 -6.14 -1.08
CA ASN A 468 -7.20 -7.00 0.07
C ASN A 468 -6.97 -6.19 1.36
N VAL A 469 -7.89 -5.26 1.66
CA VAL A 469 -7.87 -4.41 2.85
C VAL A 469 -9.06 -4.68 3.75
N LEU A 470 -8.92 -4.40 5.04
CA LEU A 470 -10.03 -4.40 5.99
C LEU A 470 -10.63 -2.98 6.07
N ILE A 471 -11.94 -2.88 5.92
CA ILE A 471 -12.67 -1.62 6.13
C ILE A 471 -13.64 -1.80 7.29
N ILE A 472 -13.51 -0.96 8.31
CA ILE A 472 -14.41 -0.90 9.46
C ILE A 472 -15.21 0.40 9.36
N VAL A 473 -16.53 0.30 9.35
CA VAL A 473 -17.43 1.47 9.30
C VAL A 473 -18.30 1.48 10.55
N ILE A 474 -18.27 2.56 11.29
CA ILE A 474 -19.15 2.79 12.44
C ILE A 474 -20.42 3.49 11.96
N ALA A 475 -21.54 2.86 12.22
CA ALA A 475 -22.84 3.37 11.80
C ALA A 475 -23.83 3.41 12.97
N HIS A 476 -24.58 4.51 13.08
CA HIS A 476 -25.53 4.70 14.14
C HIS A 476 -26.87 4.01 13.82
N PRO A 477 -27.53 3.41 14.84
CA PRO A 477 -28.89 2.89 14.66
C PRO A 477 -29.87 4.03 14.47
N THR A 478 -31.04 3.72 13.91
CA THR A 478 -32.23 4.60 13.92
C THR A 478 -32.67 4.88 15.35
N LYS A 479 -33.74 5.71 15.49
CA LYS A 479 -34.34 5.97 16.80
C LYS A 479 -34.80 4.65 17.44
N MET A 480 -34.03 4.18 18.42
CA MET A 480 -34.32 2.98 19.18
C MET A 480 -35.44 3.23 20.19
N LYS A 481 -36.28 2.24 20.39
CA LYS A 481 -37.29 2.27 21.48
C LYS A 481 -36.59 2.11 22.83
N LYS A 482 -37.20 2.72 23.83
CA LYS A 482 -36.83 2.49 25.23
C LYS A 482 -37.87 1.60 25.87
N GLU A 483 -37.42 0.48 26.43
CA GLU A 483 -38.22 -0.32 27.34
C GLU A 483 -37.73 -0.09 28.77
N SER A 484 -38.66 0.29 29.66
CA SER A 484 -38.35 0.58 31.08
C SER A 484 -37.17 1.58 31.27
N GLY A 485 -37.06 2.56 30.36
CA GLY A 485 -35.98 3.58 30.41
C GLY A 485 -34.63 3.17 29.79
N VAL A 486 -34.46 1.93 29.39
CA VAL A 486 -33.25 1.39 28.78
C VAL A 486 -33.47 1.18 27.29
N TYR A 487 -32.48 1.51 26.48
CA TYR A 487 -32.50 1.21 25.05
C TYR A 487 -32.25 -0.28 24.80
N GLU A 488 -33.02 -0.88 23.91
CA GLU A 488 -32.70 -2.22 23.40
C GLU A 488 -31.31 -2.24 22.73
N LYS A 489 -30.62 -3.38 22.79
CA LYS A 489 -29.36 -3.58 22.10
C LYS A 489 -29.56 -3.59 20.59
N PRO A 490 -28.94 -2.67 19.83
CA PRO A 490 -29.15 -2.61 18.39
C PRO A 490 -28.50 -3.77 17.66
N THR A 491 -29.11 -4.15 16.55
CA THR A 491 -28.60 -5.10 15.56
C THR A 491 -28.21 -4.37 14.27
N LEU A 492 -27.67 -5.09 13.28
CA LEU A 492 -27.39 -4.51 11.97
C LEU A 492 -28.66 -4.15 11.17
N TYR A 493 -29.83 -4.65 11.57
CA TYR A 493 -31.12 -4.25 10.98
C TYR A 493 -31.60 -2.89 11.46
N ASP A 494 -31.16 -2.47 12.64
CA ASP A 494 -31.54 -1.20 13.25
C ASP A 494 -30.66 -0.03 12.77
N VAL A 495 -29.60 -0.31 11.99
CA VAL A 495 -28.75 0.73 11.44
C VAL A 495 -29.55 1.58 10.44
N SER A 496 -29.39 2.89 10.55
CA SER A 496 -30.16 3.90 9.83
C SER A 496 -30.32 3.59 8.34
N GLY A 497 -31.54 3.47 7.92
CA GLY A 497 -31.94 3.51 6.53
C GLY A 497 -32.12 2.17 5.83
N SER A 498 -31.54 1.05 6.26
CA SER A 498 -31.66 -0.16 5.44
C SER A 498 -31.19 -1.47 6.08
N ALA A 499 -31.95 -2.55 5.84
CA ALA A 499 -31.49 -3.92 6.03
C ALA A 499 -30.22 -4.26 5.23
N ASP A 500 -29.82 -3.38 4.32
CA ASP A 500 -28.64 -3.57 3.47
C ASP A 500 -27.33 -3.56 4.27
N PHE A 501 -27.28 -2.89 5.43
CA PHE A 501 -26.11 -2.98 6.33
C PHE A 501 -25.85 -4.42 6.77
N ARG A 502 -26.91 -5.20 7.05
CA ARG A 502 -26.73 -6.61 7.34
C ARG A 502 -26.44 -7.43 6.09
N ASN A 503 -27.11 -7.14 4.97
CA ASN A 503 -27.05 -7.98 3.78
C ASN A 503 -25.70 -7.88 3.08
N GLN A 504 -25.14 -6.68 2.99
CA GLN A 504 -23.94 -6.39 2.18
C GLN A 504 -22.62 -6.39 2.96
N THR A 505 -22.65 -6.36 4.30
CA THR A 505 -21.41 -6.48 5.08
C THR A 505 -20.98 -7.94 5.22
N HIS A 506 -19.67 -8.16 5.38
CA HIS A 506 -19.12 -9.47 5.71
C HIS A 506 -19.23 -9.74 7.20
N ASP A 507 -18.78 -8.79 8.01
CA ASP A 507 -18.70 -8.91 9.47
C ASP A 507 -19.43 -7.76 10.13
N GLY A 508 -19.87 -7.96 11.36
CA GLY A 508 -20.52 -6.89 12.08
C GLY A 508 -20.60 -7.13 13.58
N PHE A 509 -20.52 -6.04 14.33
CA PHE A 509 -20.57 -6.08 15.77
C PHE A 509 -21.39 -4.94 16.37
N CYS A 510 -21.79 -5.14 17.64
CA CYS A 510 -22.44 -4.11 18.43
C CYS A 510 -21.65 -3.85 19.71
N ILE A 511 -21.43 -2.57 20.01
CA ILE A 511 -20.95 -2.10 21.28
C ILE A 511 -22.12 -1.50 22.06
N TYR A 512 -22.36 -2.06 23.23
CA TYR A 512 -23.44 -1.61 24.09
C TYR A 512 -22.97 -1.50 25.53
N ARG A 513 -23.21 -0.35 26.16
CA ARG A 513 -22.86 -0.08 27.55
C ARG A 513 -24.08 -0.21 28.44
N ASN A 514 -23.99 -1.06 29.44
CA ASN A 514 -24.93 -1.11 30.54
C ASN A 514 -24.58 -0.01 31.53
N PHE A 515 -25.53 0.85 31.81
CA PHE A 515 -25.40 1.91 32.82
C PHE A 515 -26.04 1.46 34.11
N GLY A 516 -25.40 1.69 35.24
CA GLY A 516 -25.88 1.34 36.55
C GLY A 516 -24.70 1.37 37.55
N GLU A 517 -24.95 0.89 38.75
CA GLU A 517 -23.89 0.78 39.77
C GLU A 517 -22.76 -0.15 39.33
N ASP A 518 -23.10 -1.21 38.58
CA ASP A 518 -22.16 -2.14 37.94
C ASP A 518 -22.14 -1.89 36.41
N SER A 519 -21.49 -0.79 36.01
CA SER A 519 -21.42 -0.37 34.60
C SER A 519 -20.37 -1.16 33.83
N PHE A 520 -20.78 -1.87 32.78
CA PHE A 520 -19.88 -2.61 31.87
C PHE A 520 -20.28 -2.44 30.40
N THR A 521 -19.39 -2.79 29.51
CA THR A 521 -19.57 -2.72 28.05
C THR A 521 -19.63 -4.12 27.46
N THR A 522 -20.60 -4.40 26.61
CA THR A 522 -20.69 -5.66 25.86
C THR A 522 -20.25 -5.44 24.44
N PHE A 523 -19.39 -6.31 23.94
CA PHE A 523 -19.18 -6.56 22.53
C PHE A 523 -20.05 -7.74 22.13
N THR A 524 -20.82 -7.59 21.06
CA THR A 524 -21.66 -8.69 20.53
C THR A 524 -21.29 -8.93 19.08
N ASN A 525 -20.96 -10.18 18.72
CA ASN A 525 -20.80 -10.58 17.35
C ASN A 525 -22.18 -10.66 16.67
N LEU A 526 -22.49 -9.74 15.78
CA LEU A 526 -23.76 -9.69 15.04
C LEU A 526 -23.71 -10.46 13.73
N LYS A 527 -22.53 -10.59 13.13
CA LYS A 527 -22.32 -11.27 11.85
C LYS A 527 -20.84 -11.59 11.63
N THR A 528 -20.56 -12.79 11.15
CA THR A 528 -19.30 -13.18 10.55
C THR A 528 -19.57 -13.94 9.26
N LYS A 529 -18.69 -13.80 8.27
CA LYS A 529 -18.86 -14.44 6.95
C LYS A 529 -18.58 -15.95 7.02
N TYR A 530 -17.56 -16.32 7.78
CA TYR A 530 -17.11 -17.71 7.90
C TYR A 530 -17.16 -18.18 9.35
N SER A 531 -17.46 -19.45 9.57
CA SER A 531 -17.60 -20.06 10.90
C SER A 531 -16.29 -20.02 11.73
N PHE A 532 -15.14 -20.05 11.09
CA PHE A 532 -13.84 -19.96 11.79
C PHE A 532 -13.49 -18.55 12.31
N GLN A 533 -14.25 -17.52 11.91
CA GLN A 533 -14.07 -16.16 12.41
C GLN A 533 -14.69 -15.95 13.79
N GLY A 534 -15.62 -16.79 14.21
CA GLY A 534 -16.31 -16.71 15.51
C GLY A 534 -17.77 -17.10 15.44
N THR A 535 -18.43 -17.03 16.57
CA THR A 535 -19.83 -17.45 16.75
C THR A 535 -20.76 -16.24 16.79
N ILE A 536 -21.72 -16.21 15.86
CA ILE A 536 -22.74 -15.14 15.80
C ILE A 536 -23.64 -15.20 17.04
N GLY A 537 -23.88 -14.04 17.65
CA GLY A 537 -24.70 -13.88 18.84
C GLY A 537 -23.92 -13.96 20.14
N GLU A 538 -22.69 -14.47 20.14
CA GLU A 538 -21.84 -14.48 21.31
C GLU A 538 -21.40 -13.09 21.75
N ILE A 539 -21.16 -12.96 23.05
CA ILE A 539 -20.92 -11.70 23.74
C ILE A 539 -19.62 -11.81 24.52
N VAL A 540 -18.82 -10.75 24.46
CA VAL A 540 -17.69 -10.53 25.39
C VAL A 540 -18.03 -9.30 26.23
N GLU A 541 -17.87 -9.42 27.55
CA GLU A 541 -18.10 -8.34 28.50
C GLU A 541 -16.78 -7.70 28.93
N PHE A 542 -16.77 -6.37 28.99
CA PHE A 542 -15.61 -5.57 29.31
C PHE A 542 -15.91 -4.52 30.36
N ASP A 543 -14.97 -4.33 31.26
CA ASP A 543 -14.88 -3.16 32.12
C ASP A 543 -14.06 -2.07 31.44
N TYR A 544 -14.48 -0.80 31.61
CA TYR A 544 -13.78 0.34 31.02
C TYR A 544 -12.94 1.06 32.08
N HIS A 545 -11.64 1.15 31.84
CA HIS A 545 -10.69 1.83 32.71
C HIS A 545 -10.46 3.28 32.26
N LYS A 546 -11.01 4.24 33.01
CA LYS A 546 -10.95 5.67 32.68
C LYS A 546 -9.54 6.22 32.51
N PRO A 547 -8.58 5.93 33.44
CA PRO A 547 -7.23 6.49 33.32
C PRO A 547 -6.52 6.13 32.03
N SER A 548 -6.62 4.89 31.57
CA SER A 548 -5.95 4.41 30.36
C SER A 548 -6.81 4.48 29.09
N GLY A 549 -8.13 4.66 29.22
CA GLY A 549 -9.06 4.59 28.08
C GLY A 549 -9.22 3.19 27.47
N ARG A 550 -8.78 2.14 28.18
CA ARG A 550 -8.77 0.73 27.72
C ARG A 550 -9.99 -0.05 28.19
N TYR A 551 -10.20 -1.18 27.56
CA TYR A 551 -11.18 -2.17 27.95
C TYR A 551 -10.50 -3.45 28.43
N TYR A 552 -11.07 -4.11 29.44
CA TYR A 552 -10.58 -5.36 30.02
C TYR A 552 -11.73 -6.36 30.14
N PRO A 553 -11.47 -7.67 30.15
CA PRO A 553 -12.50 -8.66 30.44
C PRO A 553 -13.14 -8.35 31.79
N ARG A 554 -14.46 -8.45 31.87
CA ARG A 554 -15.21 -8.15 33.07
C ARG A 554 -14.68 -8.93 34.27
N GLY A 555 -14.47 -8.23 35.39
CA GLY A 555 -13.86 -8.81 36.62
C GLY A 555 -12.35 -9.09 36.49
N GLY A 556 -11.73 -8.77 35.38
CA GLY A 556 -10.29 -8.85 35.17
C GLY A 556 -9.54 -7.69 35.85
N LYS A 557 -8.23 -7.84 36.00
CA LYS A 557 -7.38 -6.73 36.46
C LYS A 557 -7.03 -5.80 35.33
N ALA A 558 -7.16 -4.50 35.58
CA ALA A 558 -6.68 -3.47 34.64
C ALA A 558 -5.16 -3.64 34.40
N GLN A 559 -4.76 -3.60 33.14
CA GLN A 559 -3.36 -3.67 32.75
C GLN A 559 -2.93 -2.27 32.30
N ASP A 560 -2.33 -1.50 33.22
CA ASP A 560 -1.95 -0.11 32.99
C ASP A 560 -0.52 0.06 32.48
N GLN A 561 0.13 -1.06 32.13
CA GLN A 561 1.48 -1.05 31.60
C GLN A 561 1.55 -0.34 30.24
N ASN A 562 2.67 0.31 30.00
CA ASN A 562 3.01 0.85 28.71
C ASN A 562 3.18 -0.30 27.70
N LEU A 563 2.30 -0.37 26.68
CA LEU A 563 2.32 -1.44 25.68
C LEU A 563 3.46 -1.30 24.67
N LEU A 564 4.16 -0.17 24.66
CA LEU A 564 5.29 0.10 23.78
C LEU A 564 6.63 -0.27 24.41
N GLU A 565 6.64 -0.61 25.69
CA GLU A 565 7.83 -1.16 26.33
C GLU A 565 8.04 -2.62 25.90
N PRO A 566 9.28 -3.03 25.62
CA PRO A 566 9.56 -4.42 25.34
C PRO A 566 9.09 -5.27 26.51
N LYS A 567 8.30 -6.30 26.23
CA LYS A 567 7.91 -7.27 27.25
C LYS A 567 9.20 -7.78 27.88
N LYS A 568 9.39 -7.53 29.17
CA LYS A 568 10.42 -8.24 29.94
C LYS A 568 10.02 -9.71 29.90
N GLU A 569 10.71 -10.50 29.09
CA GLU A 569 10.60 -11.95 29.23
C GLU A 569 10.88 -12.25 30.71
N PRO A 570 10.05 -13.04 31.39
CA PRO A 570 10.40 -13.51 32.70
C PRO A 570 11.77 -14.18 32.53
N ILE A 571 12.79 -13.62 33.16
CA ILE A 571 14.04 -14.32 33.31
C ILE A 571 13.65 -15.57 34.11
N GLU A 572 13.44 -16.69 33.43
CA GLU A 572 13.48 -17.99 34.07
C GLU A 572 14.90 -18.08 34.66
N VAL A 573 15.02 -17.70 35.89
CA VAL A 573 16.18 -18.05 36.66
C VAL A 573 16.05 -19.56 36.80
N GLU A 574 16.60 -20.31 35.86
CA GLU A 574 16.96 -21.69 36.15
C GLU A 574 17.86 -21.64 37.37
N THR A 575 17.28 -21.88 38.51
CA THR A 575 18.02 -22.27 39.68
C THR A 575 18.52 -23.71 39.45
N ALA A 576 19.44 -23.84 38.51
CA ALA A 576 20.29 -25.00 38.51
C ALA A 576 21.05 -24.95 39.83
N PRO A 577 20.98 -26.00 40.68
CA PRO A 577 21.79 -26.04 41.87
C PRO A 577 23.25 -25.94 41.44
N PHE A 578 23.93 -24.88 41.88
CA PHE A 578 25.36 -24.77 41.68
C PHE A 578 26.00 -26.09 42.10
N PRO A 579 26.69 -26.83 41.23
CA PRO A 579 27.49 -27.94 41.67
C PRO A 579 28.54 -27.37 42.65
N MET A 580 28.54 -27.82 43.88
CA MET A 580 29.63 -27.53 44.81
C MET A 580 30.89 -28.18 44.21
N ILE A 581 31.69 -27.41 43.53
CA ILE A 581 33.00 -27.82 43.07
C ILE A 581 33.88 -27.91 44.34
N ALA A 582 34.34 -29.10 44.64
CA ALA A 582 35.27 -29.32 45.72
C ALA A 582 36.56 -28.51 45.47
N LEU A 583 37.12 -27.89 46.50
CA LEU A 583 38.28 -27.01 46.40
C LEU A 583 39.56 -27.67 45.86
N GLU A 584 39.51 -28.96 45.55
CA GLU A 584 40.65 -29.70 44.94
C GLU A 584 40.67 -29.63 43.41
N ASP A 585 39.59 -29.27 42.73
CA ASP A 585 39.50 -29.22 41.27
C ASP A 585 39.90 -27.85 40.66
N VAL A 586 40.17 -26.83 41.51
CA VAL A 586 40.45 -25.47 41.04
C VAL A 586 41.93 -25.30 40.58
N LYS A 587 42.82 -26.25 40.84
CA LYS A 587 44.25 -26.15 40.50
C LYS A 587 44.61 -26.63 39.09
N THR A 588 43.74 -27.27 38.35
CA THR A 588 44.05 -27.86 37.03
C THR A 588 43.53 -27.08 35.82
N VAL A 589 42.82 -25.94 36.03
CA VAL A 589 42.23 -25.18 34.93
C VAL A 589 43.10 -23.99 34.45
N PHE A 590 44.20 -23.69 35.15
CA PHE A 590 45.06 -22.53 34.79
C PHE A 590 46.34 -22.86 34.02
N ASP A 591 46.55 -24.12 33.63
CA ASP A 591 47.81 -24.55 32.98
C ASP A 591 47.59 -25.14 31.55
N ASN A 592 46.57 -24.75 30.84
CA ASN A 592 46.48 -25.12 29.41
C ASN A 592 46.22 -23.88 28.54
N ASP A 593 47.14 -23.72 27.61
CA ASP A 593 47.30 -22.76 26.54
C ASP A 593 46.01 -22.30 25.91
N LEU A 594 45.82 -20.99 25.80
CA LEU A 594 44.81 -20.33 24.97
C LEU A 594 45.20 -20.47 23.48
N PRO A 595 44.26 -20.87 22.58
CA PRO A 595 44.58 -21.28 21.20
C PRO A 595 44.89 -20.14 20.22
N TRP A 596 45.15 -18.92 20.65
CA TRP A 596 45.43 -17.78 19.75
C TRP A 596 46.71 -17.01 20.00
N SER A 597 47.70 -17.62 20.61
CA SER A 597 49.03 -17.02 20.77
C SER A 597 50.09 -17.64 19.85
N ASN A 598 49.78 -17.95 18.63
CA ASN A 598 50.77 -18.18 17.57
C ASN A 598 50.05 -18.21 16.22
N ASP A 599 50.09 -17.08 15.52
CA ASP A 599 50.38 -17.11 14.08
C ASP A 599 50.84 -15.73 13.64
N LYS A 600 52.13 -15.71 13.37
CA LYS A 600 52.78 -14.74 12.53
C LYS A 600 52.60 -15.19 11.08
N ASP A 601 52.36 -14.19 10.27
CA ASP A 601 52.66 -14.15 8.84
C ASP A 601 52.06 -15.25 7.96
N SER A 602 51.09 -14.82 7.14
CA SER A 602 51.26 -15.04 5.70
C SER A 602 50.13 -14.39 4.90
N ASP A 603 50.58 -13.56 3.98
CA ASP A 603 49.93 -13.11 2.75
C ASP A 603 48.88 -14.06 2.18
N VAL A 604 47.72 -13.50 1.86
CA VAL A 604 46.92 -13.96 0.71
C VAL A 604 46.31 -12.77 0.01
N PRO A 605 46.58 -12.57 -1.28
CA PRO A 605 45.95 -11.53 -2.09
C PRO A 605 44.61 -12.02 -2.69
N PHE A 606 43.77 -11.04 -3.01
CA PHE A 606 42.60 -10.96 -3.89
C PHE A 606 41.24 -10.87 -3.24
#